data_e0ad45cbcd93de05e233febdd8bd9cfd
#
_entry.id   e0ad45cbcd93de05e233febdd8bd9cfd
#
_cell.length_a   1.000
_cell.length_b   1.000
_cell.length_c   1.000
_cell.angle_alpha   90.00
_cell.angle_beta   90.00
_cell.angle_gamma   90.00
#
_symmetry.space_group_name_H-M   'P 1'
#
loop_
_entity.id
_entity.type
_entity.pdbx_description
1 polymer ?
#
loop_
_entity_poly.entity_id
_entity_poly.type
_entity_poly.pdbx_seq_one_letter_code
_entity_poly.pdbx_strand_id
1 'polypeptide(L)'
;MTDDPVLECHGLTKSFGAVRALIDVDFVLHRGEVRALLGKNGAGKSTLVNVVSGSLRPDSGTIRLRGESVVWDNPGEARAGGISVVHQEFSLVPGLTVAENITMGRWPSRGPGFIQADRLETQARKALELLGVELPTWELVGNLSIAQQQLVEIAKALVDEPDVLILDEPTSALNASEVDTLLALVRRLAETGVAIIYVSHRMKEIPQVAHGMTIMRDGREVSTLGIDEAGPERVAALIAGEVAEVREVAHEDRRGEPVVLSVRNLAVAGILDDISFDLHRGEVLGIAGFLGSGRTELLEAIFGRRREESGTVEVAGTRLRRRTPRALLGRQVAMISEDRKGAGIVPALGVGENVVLTARGRVLPRFWLRPSREGSLQTETIAKLAIQSSSPAQEVGTLSGGNQQKAVIGRALAADMQVLLLDEPTRGVDIHAKTQIYRLIRELAKDGVASIFVSSELEELALVCDRVIVLRSGRNREELIGEQASAERILALAMKEDDQ
;
A
#
# COMPACT_ATOMS: atom_id res chain seq x y z
N MET A 1 -12.01 2.42 -33.09
CA MET A 1 -12.70 3.03 -31.95
C MET A 1 -13.60 4.10 -32.48
N THR A 2 -14.88 4.11 -32.11
CA THR A 2 -15.81 5.20 -32.48
C THR A 2 -15.35 6.45 -31.69
N ASP A 3 -15.28 7.60 -32.42
CA ASP A 3 -14.78 8.88 -31.91
C ASP A 3 -15.77 9.56 -30.95
N ASP A 4 -16.75 8.83 -30.43
CA ASP A 4 -17.88 9.33 -29.65
C ASP A 4 -17.66 9.07 -28.15
N PRO A 5 -17.43 10.11 -27.32
CA PRO A 5 -17.22 9.95 -25.90
C PRO A 5 -18.50 9.50 -25.20
N VAL A 6 -18.39 8.46 -24.35
CA VAL A 6 -19.50 7.98 -23.54
C VAL A 6 -19.58 8.70 -22.19
N LEU A 7 -18.42 9.07 -21.63
CA LEU A 7 -18.30 9.84 -20.38
C LEU A 7 -17.35 11.00 -20.59
N GLU A 8 -17.79 12.21 -20.23
CA GLU A 8 -16.98 13.42 -20.23
C GLU A 8 -17.10 14.12 -18.88
N CYS A 9 -15.99 14.48 -18.30
CA CYS A 9 -15.92 15.31 -17.11
C CYS A 9 -15.13 16.57 -17.46
N HIS A 10 -15.67 17.75 -17.12
CA HIS A 10 -15.04 19.04 -17.41
C HIS A 10 -14.92 19.88 -16.15
N GLY A 11 -13.70 20.30 -15.83
CA GLY A 11 -13.39 21.22 -14.75
C GLY A 11 -13.80 20.72 -13.37
N LEU A 12 -13.78 19.40 -13.12
CA LEU A 12 -14.24 18.85 -11.84
C LEU A 12 -13.37 19.31 -10.68
N THR A 13 -14.02 19.91 -9.69
CA THR A 13 -13.35 20.35 -8.46
C THR A 13 -14.06 19.77 -7.24
N LYS A 14 -13.29 19.30 -6.25
CA LYS A 14 -13.80 18.80 -4.98
C LYS A 14 -12.83 19.10 -3.85
N SER A 15 -13.37 19.66 -2.76
CA SER A 15 -12.59 19.98 -1.55
C SER A 15 -13.19 19.32 -0.31
N PHE A 16 -12.34 18.93 0.63
CA PHE A 16 -12.70 18.45 1.95
C PHE A 16 -12.01 19.34 3.00
N GLY A 17 -12.74 20.32 3.50
CA GLY A 17 -12.14 21.35 4.37
C GLY A 17 -11.02 22.11 3.65
N ALA A 18 -9.79 22.03 4.16
CA ALA A 18 -8.61 22.68 3.55
C ALA A 18 -7.96 21.87 2.42
N VAL A 19 -8.34 20.59 2.23
CA VAL A 19 -7.74 19.71 1.25
C VAL A 19 -8.52 19.78 -0.06
N ARG A 20 -7.87 20.21 -1.14
CA ARG A 20 -8.42 20.16 -2.49
C ARG A 20 -8.10 18.79 -3.10
N ALA A 21 -9.10 17.91 -3.15
CA ALA A 21 -8.93 16.54 -3.64
C ALA A 21 -9.04 16.41 -5.17
N LEU A 22 -9.82 17.31 -5.81
CA LEU A 22 -9.85 17.51 -7.26
C LEU A 22 -9.72 18.99 -7.56
N ILE A 23 -8.93 19.36 -8.56
CA ILE A 23 -8.67 20.73 -8.96
C ILE A 23 -8.71 20.80 -10.47
N ASP A 24 -9.84 21.25 -11.02
CA ASP A 24 -10.02 21.51 -12.46
C ASP A 24 -9.64 20.27 -13.30
N VAL A 25 -10.28 19.11 -12.99
CA VAL A 25 -9.98 17.84 -13.62
C VAL A 25 -10.88 17.63 -14.82
N ASP A 26 -10.26 17.38 -15.99
CA ASP A 26 -10.90 16.88 -17.18
C ASP A 26 -10.69 15.37 -17.31
N PHE A 27 -11.68 14.65 -17.81
CA PHE A 27 -11.57 13.22 -18.07
C PHE A 27 -12.54 12.80 -19.16
N VAL A 28 -12.05 12.09 -20.17
CA VAL A 28 -12.85 11.61 -21.29
C VAL A 28 -12.66 10.12 -21.47
N LEU A 29 -13.76 9.39 -21.68
CA LEU A 29 -13.78 7.96 -21.91
C LEU A 29 -14.67 7.63 -23.11
N HIS A 30 -14.14 6.85 -24.03
CA HIS A 30 -14.86 6.45 -25.25
C HIS A 30 -15.50 5.07 -25.11
N ARG A 31 -16.52 4.79 -25.95
CA ARG A 31 -17.20 3.50 -25.95
C ARG A 31 -16.24 2.36 -26.30
N GLY A 32 -16.24 1.29 -25.50
CA GLY A 32 -15.35 0.15 -25.69
C GLY A 32 -13.88 0.43 -25.34
N GLU A 33 -13.61 1.59 -24.74
CA GLU A 33 -12.27 1.93 -24.28
C GLU A 33 -12.02 1.38 -22.86
N VAL A 34 -10.82 0.87 -22.61
CA VAL A 34 -10.27 0.67 -21.28
C VAL A 34 -9.27 1.79 -21.01
N ARG A 35 -9.62 2.72 -20.14
CA ARG A 35 -8.77 3.84 -19.71
C ARG A 35 -8.22 3.54 -18.33
N ALA A 36 -6.88 3.36 -18.23
CA ALA A 36 -6.24 3.23 -16.95
C ALA A 36 -6.21 4.58 -16.22
N LEU A 37 -6.62 4.61 -14.95
CA LEU A 37 -6.52 5.78 -14.08
C LEU A 37 -5.38 5.57 -13.08
N LEU A 38 -4.28 6.28 -13.30
CA LEU A 38 -3.02 6.11 -12.57
C LEU A 38 -2.71 7.32 -11.70
N GLY A 39 -1.91 7.13 -10.68
CA GLY A 39 -1.46 8.18 -9.78
C GLY A 39 -1.17 7.64 -8.38
N LYS A 40 -0.46 8.41 -7.57
CA LYS A 40 -0.14 8.07 -6.18
C LYS A 40 -1.39 7.98 -5.30
N ASN A 41 -1.25 7.38 -4.12
CA ASN A 41 -2.27 7.49 -3.08
C ASN A 41 -2.45 8.98 -2.71
N GLY A 42 -3.71 9.44 -2.64
CA GLY A 42 -4.00 10.87 -2.45
C GLY A 42 -3.97 11.73 -3.72
N ALA A 43 -3.69 11.17 -4.90
CA ALA A 43 -3.69 11.92 -6.18
C ALA A 43 -5.09 12.37 -6.63
N GLY A 44 -6.16 11.92 -5.98
CA GLY A 44 -7.54 12.27 -6.32
C GLY A 44 -8.31 11.17 -7.08
N LYS A 45 -7.70 10.01 -7.39
CA LYS A 45 -8.33 8.92 -8.15
C LYS A 45 -9.66 8.47 -7.54
N SER A 46 -9.66 8.05 -6.28
CA SER A 46 -10.88 7.59 -5.59
C SER A 46 -11.91 8.72 -5.44
N THR A 47 -11.47 9.98 -5.36
CA THR A 47 -12.39 11.13 -5.35
C THR A 47 -13.06 11.29 -6.72
N LEU A 48 -12.31 11.15 -7.83
CA LEU A 48 -12.87 11.19 -9.18
C LEU A 48 -13.85 10.03 -9.39
N VAL A 49 -13.49 8.81 -9.00
CA VAL A 49 -14.38 7.63 -9.03
C VAL A 49 -15.67 7.89 -8.26
N ASN A 50 -15.57 8.43 -7.04
CA ASN A 50 -16.72 8.71 -6.19
C ASN A 50 -17.59 9.84 -6.76
N VAL A 51 -17.02 10.83 -7.44
CA VAL A 51 -17.78 11.89 -8.11
C VAL A 51 -18.51 11.34 -9.32
N VAL A 52 -17.85 10.57 -10.17
CA VAL A 52 -18.45 9.95 -11.37
C VAL A 52 -19.54 8.95 -10.98
N SER A 53 -19.35 8.19 -9.91
CA SER A 53 -20.32 7.20 -9.41
C SER A 53 -21.50 7.77 -8.60
N GLY A 54 -21.54 9.09 -8.40
CA GLY A 54 -22.60 9.73 -7.62
C GLY A 54 -22.48 9.53 -6.10
N SER A 55 -21.36 8.97 -5.59
CA SER A 55 -21.10 8.86 -4.16
C SER A 55 -20.71 10.20 -3.54
N LEU A 56 -20.20 11.13 -4.35
CA LEU A 56 -19.84 12.49 -3.97
C LEU A 56 -20.34 13.50 -5.01
N ARG A 57 -20.89 14.62 -4.58
CA ARG A 57 -21.15 15.75 -5.47
C ARG A 57 -19.87 16.57 -5.67
N PRO A 58 -19.53 16.96 -6.91
CA PRO A 58 -18.46 17.94 -7.14
C PRO A 58 -18.85 19.30 -6.59
N ASP A 59 -17.86 20.12 -6.25
CA ASP A 59 -18.10 21.52 -5.84
C ASP A 59 -18.31 22.42 -7.07
N SER A 60 -17.65 22.07 -8.20
CA SER A 60 -17.84 22.70 -9.53
C SER A 60 -17.44 21.73 -10.63
N GLY A 61 -17.75 22.11 -11.87
CA GLY A 61 -17.54 21.30 -13.07
C GLY A 61 -18.81 20.60 -13.54
N THR A 62 -18.70 19.85 -14.63
CA THR A 62 -19.84 19.15 -15.25
C THR A 62 -19.47 17.73 -15.62
N ILE A 63 -20.46 16.84 -15.52
CA ILE A 63 -20.35 15.44 -16.00
C ILE A 63 -21.37 15.29 -17.13
N ARG A 64 -20.93 14.70 -18.23
CA ARG A 64 -21.81 14.30 -19.34
C ARG A 64 -21.72 12.80 -19.53
N LEU A 65 -22.86 12.17 -19.69
CA LEU A 65 -22.98 10.75 -20.07
C LEU A 65 -23.75 10.66 -21.37
N ARG A 66 -23.16 10.05 -22.38
CA ARG A 66 -23.75 9.98 -23.74
C ARG A 66 -24.13 11.37 -24.31
N GLY A 67 -23.27 12.38 -24.02
CA GLY A 67 -23.48 13.78 -24.44
C GLY A 67 -24.47 14.59 -23.60
N GLU A 68 -25.24 13.95 -22.70
CA GLU A 68 -26.21 14.62 -21.83
C GLU A 68 -25.56 15.00 -20.50
N SER A 69 -25.80 16.24 -20.02
CA SER A 69 -25.32 16.68 -18.71
C SER A 69 -26.10 15.98 -17.60
N VAL A 70 -25.36 15.36 -16.66
CA VAL A 70 -25.95 14.59 -15.58
C VAL A 70 -25.49 15.10 -14.22
N VAL A 71 -26.36 15.00 -13.24
CA VAL A 71 -26.07 15.28 -11.82
C VAL A 71 -26.70 14.15 -11.01
N TRP A 72 -25.88 13.47 -10.22
CA TRP A 72 -26.33 12.37 -9.39
C TRP A 72 -26.51 12.82 -7.94
N ASP A 73 -27.60 12.43 -7.31
CA ASP A 73 -27.84 12.65 -5.88
C ASP A 73 -27.33 11.50 -5.03
N ASN A 74 -27.19 10.32 -5.64
CA ASN A 74 -26.73 9.11 -4.98
C ASN A 74 -26.20 8.08 -6.00
N PRO A 75 -25.45 7.04 -5.57
CA PRO A 75 -24.92 6.00 -6.45
C PRO A 75 -26.01 5.19 -7.21
N GLY A 76 -27.21 5.10 -6.63
CA GLY A 76 -28.34 4.42 -7.28
C GLY A 76 -28.78 5.09 -8.57
N GLU A 77 -28.78 6.44 -8.58
CA GLU A 77 -29.10 7.21 -9.79
C GLU A 77 -28.02 7.10 -10.86
N ALA A 78 -26.74 7.18 -10.46
CA ALA A 78 -25.62 6.98 -11.39
C ALA A 78 -25.68 5.59 -12.04
N ARG A 79 -25.99 4.55 -11.25
CA ARG A 79 -26.14 3.19 -11.72
C ARG A 79 -27.33 3.05 -12.67
N ALA A 80 -28.48 3.61 -12.33
CA ALA A 80 -29.64 3.63 -13.22
C ALA A 80 -29.38 4.41 -14.51
N GLY A 81 -28.47 5.40 -14.47
CA GLY A 81 -27.99 6.14 -15.63
C GLY A 81 -27.03 5.38 -16.51
N GLY A 82 -26.45 4.28 -16.04
CA GLY A 82 -25.50 3.43 -16.79
C GLY A 82 -24.06 3.44 -16.29
N ILE A 83 -23.78 3.87 -15.04
CA ILE A 83 -22.46 3.84 -14.44
C ILE A 83 -22.43 2.85 -13.28
N SER A 84 -21.63 1.80 -13.37
CA SER A 84 -21.44 0.80 -12.31
C SER A 84 -20.01 0.81 -11.77
N VAL A 85 -19.84 0.52 -10.47
CA VAL A 85 -18.54 0.49 -9.80
C VAL A 85 -18.34 -0.84 -9.10
N VAL A 86 -17.15 -1.40 -9.26
CA VAL A 86 -16.60 -2.49 -8.45
C VAL A 86 -15.53 -1.89 -7.56
N HIS A 87 -15.77 -1.87 -6.25
CA HIS A 87 -14.85 -1.32 -5.27
C HIS A 87 -13.75 -2.31 -4.89
N GLN A 88 -12.67 -1.79 -4.31
CA GLN A 88 -11.54 -2.57 -3.81
C GLN A 88 -11.94 -3.56 -2.71
N GLU A 89 -12.87 -3.17 -1.83
CA GLU A 89 -13.44 -4.05 -0.80
C GLU A 89 -14.74 -4.67 -1.31
N PHE A 90 -14.89 -5.98 -1.11
CA PHE A 90 -16.09 -6.70 -1.55
C PHE A 90 -17.34 -6.21 -0.80
N SER A 91 -18.40 -5.97 -1.55
CA SER A 91 -19.72 -5.64 -1.02
C SER A 91 -20.64 -6.87 -0.96
N LEU A 92 -20.07 -8.08 -1.00
CA LEU A 92 -20.79 -9.35 -1.00
C LEU A 92 -21.21 -9.75 0.41
N VAL A 93 -22.35 -10.41 0.51
CA VAL A 93 -22.84 -11.00 1.74
C VAL A 93 -22.51 -12.50 1.73
N PRO A 94 -21.58 -12.99 2.58
CA PRO A 94 -21.10 -14.37 2.53
C PRO A 94 -22.19 -15.43 2.75
N GLY A 95 -23.23 -15.11 3.50
CA GLY A 95 -24.37 -15.98 3.81
C GLY A 95 -25.45 -16.04 2.74
N LEU A 96 -25.32 -15.28 1.65
CA LEU A 96 -26.23 -15.32 0.50
C LEU A 96 -25.60 -16.09 -0.66
N THR A 97 -26.44 -16.62 -1.54
CA THR A 97 -26.02 -17.33 -2.74
C THR A 97 -25.41 -16.38 -3.79
N VAL A 98 -24.72 -16.94 -4.77
CA VAL A 98 -24.18 -16.18 -5.93
C VAL A 98 -25.32 -15.40 -6.61
N ALA A 99 -26.45 -16.04 -6.88
CA ALA A 99 -27.58 -15.39 -7.53
C ALA A 99 -28.16 -14.24 -6.69
N GLU A 100 -28.32 -14.43 -5.39
CA GLU A 100 -28.82 -13.39 -4.48
C GLU A 100 -27.87 -12.20 -4.36
N ASN A 101 -26.54 -12.45 -4.33
CA ASN A 101 -25.54 -11.38 -4.32
C ASN A 101 -25.53 -10.60 -5.64
N ILE A 102 -25.52 -11.27 -6.79
CA ILE A 102 -25.51 -10.63 -8.12
C ILE A 102 -26.71 -9.70 -8.28
N THR A 103 -27.89 -10.13 -7.82
CA THR A 103 -29.15 -9.38 -7.97
C THR A 103 -29.49 -8.53 -6.75
N MET A 104 -28.60 -8.40 -5.78
CA MET A 104 -28.84 -7.65 -4.53
C MET A 104 -29.34 -6.23 -4.78
N GLY A 105 -30.41 -5.85 -4.04
CA GLY A 105 -31.06 -4.55 -4.22
C GLY A 105 -32.01 -4.45 -5.39
N ARG A 106 -32.18 -5.53 -6.19
CA ARG A 106 -33.00 -5.60 -7.41
C ARG A 106 -33.80 -6.90 -7.49
N TRP A 107 -34.06 -7.53 -6.35
CA TRP A 107 -34.74 -8.81 -6.34
C TRP A 107 -36.11 -8.73 -7.00
N PRO A 108 -36.34 -9.51 -8.07
CA PRO A 108 -37.60 -9.50 -8.77
C PRO A 108 -38.71 -9.97 -7.85
N SER A 109 -39.75 -9.16 -7.66
CA SER A 109 -40.87 -9.48 -6.78
C SER A 109 -42.21 -9.50 -7.51
N ARG A 110 -43.15 -10.35 -7.05
CA ARG A 110 -44.55 -10.37 -7.49
C ARG A 110 -45.49 -9.64 -6.52
N GLY A 111 -44.99 -8.59 -5.81
CA GLY A 111 -45.69 -7.89 -4.76
C GLY A 111 -44.95 -7.97 -3.43
N PRO A 112 -45.42 -7.30 -2.35
CA PRO A 112 -44.69 -7.23 -1.10
C PRO A 112 -44.37 -8.61 -0.54
N GLY A 113 -43.08 -8.96 -0.45
CA GLY A 113 -42.57 -10.15 0.23
C GLY A 113 -42.40 -11.42 -0.61
N PHE A 114 -42.71 -11.43 -1.92
CA PHE A 114 -42.56 -12.63 -2.77
C PHE A 114 -41.50 -12.44 -3.83
N ILE A 115 -40.29 -12.98 -3.57
CA ILE A 115 -39.19 -13.00 -4.52
C ILE A 115 -39.45 -14.06 -5.62
N GLN A 116 -39.21 -13.69 -6.88
CA GLN A 116 -39.31 -14.63 -8.02
C GLN A 116 -37.93 -15.30 -8.23
N ALA A 117 -37.71 -16.45 -7.58
CA ALA A 117 -36.42 -17.15 -7.61
C ALA A 117 -35.96 -17.48 -9.04
N ASP A 118 -36.86 -17.92 -9.93
CA ASP A 118 -36.53 -18.24 -11.32
C ASP A 118 -36.00 -17.04 -12.10
N ARG A 119 -36.57 -15.86 -11.88
CA ARG A 119 -36.11 -14.62 -12.51
C ARG A 119 -34.78 -14.15 -11.94
N LEU A 120 -34.61 -14.27 -10.62
CA LEU A 120 -33.38 -13.96 -9.93
C LEU A 120 -32.22 -14.80 -10.47
N GLU A 121 -32.45 -16.13 -10.59
CA GLU A 121 -31.47 -17.05 -11.18
C GLU A 121 -31.16 -16.73 -12.62
N THR A 122 -32.18 -16.44 -13.44
CA THR A 122 -32.02 -16.09 -14.85
C THR A 122 -31.17 -14.83 -15.04
N GLN A 123 -31.39 -13.78 -14.23
CA GLN A 123 -30.62 -12.55 -14.28
C GLN A 123 -29.16 -12.80 -13.88
N ALA A 124 -28.94 -13.56 -12.81
CA ALA A 124 -27.60 -13.90 -12.36
C ALA A 124 -26.83 -14.72 -13.40
N ARG A 125 -27.48 -15.71 -14.01
CA ARG A 125 -26.90 -16.54 -15.07
C ARG A 125 -26.51 -15.68 -16.28
N LYS A 126 -27.41 -14.78 -16.74
CA LYS A 126 -27.10 -13.84 -17.82
C LYS A 126 -25.86 -12.98 -17.54
N ALA A 127 -25.73 -12.46 -16.33
CA ALA A 127 -24.57 -11.66 -15.93
C ALA A 127 -23.28 -12.50 -15.92
N LEU A 128 -23.32 -13.76 -15.47
CA LEU A 128 -22.19 -14.68 -15.51
C LEU A 128 -21.83 -15.09 -16.95
N GLU A 129 -22.82 -15.28 -17.81
CA GLU A 129 -22.61 -15.56 -19.24
C GLU A 129 -21.90 -14.41 -19.98
N LEU A 130 -22.24 -13.15 -19.67
CA LEU A 130 -21.54 -11.98 -20.19
C LEU A 130 -20.04 -12.01 -19.80
N LEU A 131 -19.71 -12.51 -18.61
CA LEU A 131 -18.35 -12.75 -18.18
C LEU A 131 -17.73 -14.02 -18.77
N GLY A 132 -18.53 -14.92 -19.38
CA GLY A 132 -18.11 -16.25 -19.84
C GLY A 132 -17.58 -17.13 -18.70
N VAL A 133 -18.18 -16.99 -17.53
CA VAL A 133 -17.80 -17.70 -16.31
C VAL A 133 -18.94 -18.62 -15.89
N GLU A 134 -18.61 -19.87 -15.62
CA GLU A 134 -19.54 -20.84 -15.03
C GLU A 134 -19.33 -20.90 -13.53
N LEU A 135 -20.29 -20.36 -12.77
CA LEU A 135 -20.38 -20.49 -11.31
C LEU A 135 -21.74 -21.04 -10.92
N PRO A 136 -21.80 -21.94 -9.94
CA PRO A 136 -23.08 -22.44 -9.42
C PRO A 136 -23.84 -21.28 -8.76
N THR A 137 -24.96 -20.88 -9.33
CA THR A 137 -25.77 -19.74 -8.88
C THR A 137 -26.35 -19.93 -7.47
N TRP A 138 -26.49 -21.19 -7.04
CA TRP A 138 -27.01 -21.61 -5.72
C TRP A 138 -25.92 -21.69 -4.63
N GLU A 139 -24.61 -21.66 -4.99
CA GLU A 139 -23.52 -21.74 -4.01
C GLU A 139 -23.47 -20.48 -3.15
N LEU A 140 -23.12 -20.65 -1.87
CA LEU A 140 -22.92 -19.51 -0.95
C LEU A 140 -21.62 -18.79 -1.31
N VAL A 141 -21.66 -17.47 -1.37
CA VAL A 141 -20.50 -16.67 -1.70
C VAL A 141 -19.36 -16.85 -0.70
N GLY A 142 -19.67 -17.13 0.57
CA GLY A 142 -18.65 -17.42 1.59
C GLY A 142 -17.81 -18.67 1.33
N ASN A 143 -18.26 -19.60 0.48
CA ASN A 143 -17.54 -20.82 0.11
C ASN A 143 -16.64 -20.63 -1.13
N LEU A 144 -16.78 -19.50 -1.83
CA LEU A 144 -16.03 -19.22 -3.02
C LEU A 144 -14.60 -18.76 -2.72
N SER A 145 -13.67 -19.04 -3.64
CA SER A 145 -12.35 -18.43 -3.60
C SER A 145 -12.44 -16.90 -3.79
N ILE A 146 -11.41 -16.18 -3.38
CA ILE A 146 -11.36 -14.71 -3.55
C ILE A 146 -11.50 -14.31 -5.02
N ALA A 147 -10.88 -15.06 -5.93
CA ALA A 147 -11.03 -14.83 -7.37
C ALA A 147 -12.47 -15.01 -7.86
N GLN A 148 -13.16 -16.06 -7.39
CA GLN A 148 -14.56 -16.27 -7.70
C GLN A 148 -15.47 -15.19 -7.13
N GLN A 149 -15.18 -14.72 -5.90
CA GLN A 149 -15.88 -13.59 -5.29
C GLN A 149 -15.69 -12.31 -6.13
N GLN A 150 -14.49 -12.06 -6.65
CA GLN A 150 -14.22 -10.94 -7.55
C GLN A 150 -15.10 -11.01 -8.81
N LEU A 151 -15.26 -12.21 -9.40
CA LEU A 151 -16.12 -12.41 -10.57
C LEU A 151 -17.59 -12.17 -10.23
N VAL A 152 -18.05 -12.55 -9.03
CA VAL A 152 -19.42 -12.26 -8.56
C VAL A 152 -19.64 -10.76 -8.39
N GLU A 153 -18.68 -9.99 -7.86
CA GLU A 153 -18.76 -8.52 -7.77
C GLU A 153 -18.87 -7.87 -9.16
N ILE A 154 -18.07 -8.34 -10.13
CA ILE A 154 -18.15 -7.82 -11.49
C ILE A 154 -19.50 -8.22 -12.14
N ALA A 155 -19.96 -9.47 -11.98
CA ALA A 155 -21.27 -9.89 -12.45
C ALA A 155 -22.40 -9.03 -11.87
N LYS A 156 -22.35 -8.71 -10.58
CA LYS A 156 -23.30 -7.82 -9.91
C LYS A 156 -23.32 -6.41 -10.53
N ALA A 157 -22.16 -5.88 -10.93
CA ALA A 157 -22.06 -4.59 -11.61
C ALA A 157 -22.63 -4.62 -13.03
N LEU A 158 -22.61 -5.78 -13.70
CA LEU A 158 -23.07 -5.95 -15.10
C LEU A 158 -24.56 -6.24 -15.26
N VAL A 159 -25.28 -6.55 -14.18
CA VAL A 159 -26.74 -6.87 -14.26
C VAL A 159 -27.55 -5.74 -14.92
N ASP A 160 -27.14 -4.48 -14.72
CA ASP A 160 -27.82 -3.32 -15.26
C ASP A 160 -27.30 -2.94 -16.68
N GLU A 161 -26.46 -3.76 -17.30
CA GLU A 161 -25.86 -3.51 -18.61
C GLU A 161 -25.25 -2.10 -18.72
N PRO A 162 -24.25 -1.75 -17.87
CA PRO A 162 -23.75 -0.38 -17.78
C PRO A 162 -23.01 0.04 -19.05
N ASP A 163 -23.10 1.33 -19.40
CA ASP A 163 -22.27 1.93 -20.45
C ASP A 163 -20.83 2.16 -19.94
N VAL A 164 -20.68 2.45 -18.63
CA VAL A 164 -19.39 2.70 -17.97
C VAL A 164 -19.24 1.77 -16.76
N LEU A 165 -18.18 0.99 -16.76
CA LEU A 165 -17.77 0.15 -15.63
C LEU A 165 -16.48 0.67 -15.01
N ILE A 166 -16.51 0.95 -13.72
CA ILE A 166 -15.33 1.37 -12.96
C ILE A 166 -14.83 0.18 -12.16
N LEU A 167 -13.57 -0.19 -12.32
CA LEU A 167 -12.89 -1.25 -11.58
C LEU A 167 -11.81 -0.62 -10.71
N ASP A 168 -12.03 -0.58 -9.39
CA ASP A 168 -11.08 0.03 -8.43
C ASP A 168 -10.20 -1.06 -7.80
N GLU A 169 -8.94 -1.14 -8.24
CA GLU A 169 -7.92 -2.12 -7.85
C GLU A 169 -8.39 -3.60 -7.88
N PRO A 170 -8.98 -4.08 -8.99
CA PRO A 170 -9.66 -5.36 -9.02
C PRO A 170 -8.73 -6.58 -8.88
N THR A 171 -7.42 -6.39 -8.97
CA THR A 171 -6.39 -7.45 -8.90
C THR A 171 -5.66 -7.51 -7.57
N SER A 172 -5.98 -6.65 -6.61
CA SER A 172 -5.21 -6.47 -5.37
C SER A 172 -5.06 -7.75 -4.53
N ALA A 173 -6.07 -8.63 -4.55
CA ALA A 173 -6.12 -9.87 -3.77
C ALA A 173 -5.89 -11.15 -4.61
N LEU A 174 -5.55 -11.01 -5.91
CA LEU A 174 -5.44 -12.12 -6.85
C LEU A 174 -3.98 -12.56 -7.07
N ASN A 175 -3.79 -13.87 -7.33
CA ASN A 175 -2.51 -14.40 -7.79
C ASN A 175 -2.29 -14.16 -9.29
N ALA A 176 -1.09 -14.45 -9.82
CA ALA A 176 -0.72 -14.11 -11.20
C ALA A 176 -1.64 -14.72 -12.26
N SER A 177 -2.02 -16.01 -12.13
CA SER A 177 -2.90 -16.68 -13.10
C SER A 177 -4.34 -16.18 -13.06
N GLU A 178 -4.81 -15.76 -11.88
CA GLU A 178 -6.12 -15.16 -11.69
C GLU A 178 -6.17 -13.75 -12.28
N VAL A 179 -5.07 -12.99 -12.17
CA VAL A 179 -4.91 -11.67 -12.80
C VAL A 179 -5.03 -11.80 -14.32
N ASP A 180 -4.30 -12.72 -14.95
CA ASP A 180 -4.36 -12.91 -16.41
C ASP A 180 -5.78 -13.22 -16.90
N THR A 181 -6.50 -14.04 -16.14
CA THR A 181 -7.91 -14.39 -16.41
C THR A 181 -8.81 -13.15 -16.33
N LEU A 182 -8.64 -12.32 -15.30
CA LEU A 182 -9.40 -11.10 -15.11
C LEU A 182 -9.10 -10.07 -16.22
N LEU A 183 -7.84 -9.89 -16.60
CA LEU A 183 -7.47 -8.96 -17.67
C LEU A 183 -8.04 -9.37 -19.02
N ALA A 184 -8.06 -10.69 -19.31
CA ALA A 184 -8.72 -11.22 -20.52
C ALA A 184 -10.23 -10.93 -20.52
N LEU A 185 -10.87 -11.04 -19.36
CA LEU A 185 -12.28 -10.72 -19.16
C LEU A 185 -12.57 -9.24 -19.38
N VAL A 186 -11.75 -8.34 -18.81
CA VAL A 186 -11.89 -6.89 -18.99
C VAL A 186 -11.79 -6.50 -20.47
N ARG A 187 -10.81 -7.07 -21.20
CA ARG A 187 -10.71 -6.85 -22.66
C ARG A 187 -11.97 -7.28 -23.40
N ARG A 188 -12.48 -8.46 -23.10
CA ARG A 188 -13.71 -8.97 -23.74
C ARG A 188 -14.93 -8.08 -23.45
N LEU A 189 -15.07 -7.55 -22.24
CA LEU A 189 -16.14 -6.60 -21.90
C LEU A 189 -16.00 -5.31 -22.71
N ALA A 190 -14.81 -4.78 -22.88
CA ALA A 190 -14.58 -3.61 -23.72
C ALA A 190 -14.95 -3.88 -25.19
N GLU A 191 -14.62 -5.06 -25.73
CA GLU A 191 -15.01 -5.48 -27.08
C GLU A 191 -16.53 -5.52 -27.27
N THR A 192 -17.31 -5.76 -26.21
CA THR A 192 -18.81 -5.68 -26.31
C THR A 192 -19.32 -4.23 -26.29
N GLY A 193 -18.41 -3.24 -26.13
CA GLY A 193 -18.74 -1.82 -26.17
C GLY A 193 -18.88 -1.17 -24.79
N VAL A 194 -18.62 -1.88 -23.69
CA VAL A 194 -18.57 -1.29 -22.35
C VAL A 194 -17.31 -0.44 -22.22
N ALA A 195 -17.46 0.80 -21.80
CA ALA A 195 -16.32 1.68 -21.49
C ALA A 195 -15.83 1.41 -20.06
N ILE A 196 -14.52 1.27 -19.85
CA ILE A 196 -13.97 0.81 -18.58
C ILE A 196 -12.96 1.78 -18.04
N ILE A 197 -13.17 2.26 -16.79
CA ILE A 197 -12.14 2.95 -15.99
C ILE A 197 -11.45 1.88 -15.15
N TYR A 198 -10.16 1.65 -15.40
CA TYR A 198 -9.35 0.66 -14.71
C TYR A 198 -8.38 1.35 -13.75
N VAL A 199 -8.69 1.37 -12.46
CA VAL A 199 -7.80 1.95 -11.44
C VAL A 199 -6.83 0.87 -10.98
N SER A 200 -5.54 1.09 -11.13
CA SER A 200 -4.49 0.17 -10.66
C SER A 200 -3.21 0.93 -10.33
N HIS A 201 -2.43 0.37 -9.41
CA HIS A 201 -1.05 0.77 -9.15
C HIS A 201 -0.03 -0.22 -9.74
N ARG A 202 -0.48 -1.33 -10.35
CA ARG A 202 0.36 -2.39 -10.93
C ARG A 202 0.67 -2.08 -12.40
N MET A 203 1.81 -1.44 -12.64
CA MET A 203 2.23 -1.00 -13.98
C MET A 203 2.31 -2.13 -15.02
N LYS A 204 2.58 -3.39 -14.59
CA LYS A 204 2.68 -4.56 -15.49
C LYS A 204 1.33 -4.97 -16.11
N GLU A 205 0.21 -4.62 -15.48
CA GLU A 205 -1.14 -4.97 -15.94
C GLU A 205 -1.63 -4.02 -17.04
N ILE A 206 -1.24 -2.74 -16.96
CA ILE A 206 -1.77 -1.67 -17.81
C ILE A 206 -1.56 -1.92 -19.31
N PRO A 207 -0.34 -2.27 -19.80
CA PRO A 207 -0.12 -2.55 -21.22
C PRO A 207 -0.91 -3.76 -21.74
N GLN A 208 -1.35 -4.63 -20.84
CA GLN A 208 -2.11 -5.82 -21.22
C GLN A 208 -3.60 -5.55 -21.43
N VAL A 209 -4.15 -4.49 -20.86
CA VAL A 209 -5.61 -4.30 -20.81
C VAL A 209 -6.05 -2.92 -21.29
N ALA A 210 -5.25 -1.87 -21.10
CA ALA A 210 -5.65 -0.50 -21.39
C ALA A 210 -5.35 -0.09 -22.83
N HIS A 211 -6.20 0.76 -23.39
CA HIS A 211 -6.00 1.45 -24.66
C HIS A 211 -5.26 2.78 -24.46
N GLY A 212 -5.45 3.39 -23.31
CA GLY A 212 -4.79 4.62 -22.89
C GLY A 212 -4.81 4.78 -21.37
N MET A 213 -4.16 5.81 -20.89
CA MET A 213 -4.08 6.09 -19.46
C MET A 213 -4.22 7.58 -19.17
N THR A 214 -4.88 7.89 -18.07
CA THR A 214 -4.93 9.23 -17.47
C THR A 214 -4.15 9.22 -16.18
N ILE A 215 -3.20 10.13 -16.04
CA ILE A 215 -2.32 10.23 -14.87
C ILE A 215 -2.76 11.40 -14.02
N MET A 216 -3.11 11.11 -12.76
CA MET A 216 -3.47 12.10 -11.76
C MET A 216 -2.35 12.33 -10.76
N ARG A 217 -2.18 13.58 -10.35
CA ARG A 217 -1.26 14.01 -9.30
C ARG A 217 -1.78 15.26 -8.60
N ASP A 218 -1.76 15.25 -7.26
CA ASP A 218 -2.14 16.39 -6.42
C ASP A 218 -3.52 16.99 -6.77
N GLY A 219 -4.47 16.10 -7.07
CA GLY A 219 -5.84 16.46 -7.42
C GLY A 219 -6.03 16.98 -8.85
N ARG A 220 -5.03 16.89 -9.72
CA ARG A 220 -5.08 17.33 -11.12
C ARG A 220 -4.83 16.19 -12.08
N GLU A 221 -5.39 16.28 -13.27
CA GLU A 221 -4.90 15.55 -14.43
C GLU A 221 -3.56 16.14 -14.87
N VAL A 222 -2.53 15.29 -14.96
CA VAL A 222 -1.19 15.72 -15.40
C VAL A 222 -0.98 15.40 -16.86
N SER A 223 -1.48 14.27 -17.33
CA SER A 223 -1.34 13.83 -18.72
C SER A 223 -2.32 12.71 -19.03
N THR A 224 -2.82 12.71 -20.25
CA THR A 224 -3.52 11.58 -20.85
C THR A 224 -2.69 11.08 -22.03
N LEU A 225 -2.38 9.78 -22.07
CA LEU A 225 -1.47 9.15 -23.02
C LEU A 225 -2.14 7.91 -23.65
N GLY A 226 -1.85 7.66 -24.93
CA GLY A 226 -2.08 6.35 -25.53
C GLY A 226 -1.12 5.31 -24.95
N ILE A 227 -1.49 4.02 -25.03
CA ILE A 227 -0.65 2.96 -24.45
C ILE A 227 0.73 2.89 -25.11
N ASP A 228 0.82 3.14 -26.42
CA ASP A 228 2.08 3.12 -27.18
C ASP A 228 3.03 4.27 -26.82
N GLU A 229 2.50 5.35 -26.25
CA GLU A 229 3.26 6.53 -25.81
C GLU A 229 3.76 6.42 -24.37
N ALA A 230 3.31 5.38 -23.69
CA ALA A 230 3.43 5.20 -22.26
C ALA A 230 4.63 4.31 -21.89
N GLY A 231 5.85 4.74 -22.21
CA GLY A 231 7.05 4.07 -21.69
C GLY A 231 7.05 4.05 -20.16
N PRO A 232 7.46 2.93 -19.52
CA PRO A 232 7.41 2.78 -18.05
C PRO A 232 8.09 3.92 -17.29
N GLU A 233 9.24 4.39 -17.79
CA GLU A 233 10.01 5.49 -17.20
C GLU A 233 9.26 6.83 -17.29
N ARG A 234 8.61 7.11 -18.44
CA ARG A 234 7.82 8.32 -18.64
C ARG A 234 6.61 8.35 -17.72
N VAL A 235 5.90 7.22 -17.61
CA VAL A 235 4.73 7.10 -16.72
C VAL A 235 5.16 7.25 -15.26
N ALA A 236 6.25 6.59 -14.85
CA ALA A 236 6.81 6.75 -13.52
C ALA A 236 7.18 8.21 -13.22
N ALA A 237 7.81 8.91 -14.15
CA ALA A 237 8.15 10.34 -14.03
C ALA A 237 6.91 11.23 -13.91
N LEU A 238 5.85 10.99 -14.68
CA LEU A 238 4.60 11.74 -14.61
C LEU A 238 3.86 11.51 -13.28
N ILE A 239 3.82 10.26 -12.81
CA ILE A 239 3.25 9.90 -11.50
C ILE A 239 4.09 10.49 -10.37
N ALA A 240 5.41 10.42 -10.47
CA ALA A 240 6.32 10.90 -9.44
C ALA A 240 6.33 12.43 -9.33
N GLY A 241 6.13 13.14 -10.42
CA GLY A 241 6.42 14.55 -10.56
C GLY A 241 7.90 14.75 -10.89
N GLU A 242 8.41 15.96 -10.79
CA GLU A 242 9.87 16.13 -10.79
C GLU A 242 10.42 15.18 -9.74
N VAL A 243 10.94 14.05 -10.21
CA VAL A 243 11.79 13.20 -9.41
C VAL A 243 12.96 14.10 -9.09
N ALA A 244 12.98 14.68 -7.89
CA ALA A 244 14.27 14.85 -7.29
C ALA A 244 14.89 13.46 -7.41
N GLU A 245 15.78 13.28 -8.38
CA GLU A 245 16.56 12.08 -8.57
C GLU A 245 16.84 11.55 -7.17
N VAL A 246 16.32 10.34 -6.86
CA VAL A 246 16.99 9.58 -5.83
C VAL A 246 18.32 9.27 -6.49
N ARG A 247 19.25 10.27 -6.45
CA ARG A 247 20.64 10.04 -6.78
C ARG A 247 20.97 8.79 -6.05
N GLU A 248 21.52 7.81 -6.76
CA GLU A 248 22.13 6.63 -6.16
C GLU A 248 22.75 7.08 -4.86
N VAL A 249 22.12 6.66 -3.77
CA VAL A 249 22.64 7.01 -2.46
C VAL A 249 23.94 6.23 -2.39
N ALA A 250 25.06 6.91 -2.38
CA ALA A 250 26.36 6.26 -2.36
C ALA A 250 26.35 5.24 -1.23
N HIS A 251 26.39 3.96 -1.58
CA HIS A 251 26.50 2.87 -0.64
C HIS A 251 27.89 2.99 0.00
N GLU A 252 27.95 3.12 1.31
CA GLU A 252 29.18 3.24 2.05
C GLU A 252 29.48 1.92 2.76
N ASP A 253 30.67 1.36 2.53
CA ASP A 253 31.12 0.22 3.32
C ASP A 253 31.46 0.68 4.75
N ARG A 254 30.55 0.40 5.67
CA ARG A 254 30.62 0.79 7.08
C ARG A 254 31.28 -0.26 7.99
N ARG A 255 31.82 -1.37 7.43
CA ARG A 255 32.44 -2.44 8.23
C ARG A 255 33.71 -2.01 8.99
N GLY A 256 34.29 -0.88 8.65
CA GLY A 256 35.35 -0.25 9.42
C GLY A 256 34.90 0.54 10.65
N GLU A 257 33.59 0.81 10.77
CA GLU A 257 33.02 1.52 11.91
C GLU A 257 32.81 0.59 13.12
N PRO A 258 32.67 1.14 14.35
CA PRO A 258 32.42 0.34 15.54
C PRO A 258 31.16 -0.52 15.45
N VAL A 259 31.24 -1.75 15.94
CA VAL A 259 30.08 -2.67 16.03
C VAL A 259 29.13 -2.17 17.13
N VAL A 260 27.88 -1.87 16.76
CA VAL A 260 26.83 -1.41 17.68
C VAL A 260 25.86 -2.51 18.08
N LEU A 261 25.67 -3.53 17.21
CA LEU A 261 24.88 -4.71 17.51
C LEU A 261 25.61 -5.94 16.95
N SER A 262 25.73 -7.00 17.74
CA SER A 262 26.32 -8.27 17.31
C SER A 262 25.36 -9.40 17.62
N VAL A 263 25.11 -10.22 16.62
CA VAL A 263 24.26 -11.42 16.72
C VAL A 263 25.15 -12.64 16.42
N ARG A 264 25.11 -13.66 17.29
CA ARG A 264 25.91 -14.89 17.13
C ARG A 264 25.08 -16.13 17.38
N ASN A 265 25.08 -17.02 16.42
CA ASN A 265 24.43 -18.34 16.44
C ASN A 265 23.00 -18.28 16.97
N LEU A 266 22.25 -17.24 16.55
CA LEU A 266 20.88 -17.03 16.98
C LEU A 266 19.97 -18.04 16.30
N ALA A 267 19.24 -18.82 17.11
CA ALA A 267 18.26 -19.79 16.64
C ALA A 267 16.89 -19.54 17.31
N VAL A 268 15.83 -19.79 16.54
CA VAL A 268 14.44 -19.80 16.98
C VAL A 268 13.80 -21.08 16.48
N ALA A 269 13.25 -21.88 17.38
CA ALA A 269 12.75 -23.22 17.10
C ALA A 269 11.85 -23.27 15.84
N GLY A 270 12.27 -24.06 14.86
CA GLY A 270 11.55 -24.28 13.60
C GLY A 270 11.52 -23.10 12.63
N ILE A 271 12.20 -21.97 12.93
CA ILE A 271 12.13 -20.75 12.12
C ILE A 271 13.52 -20.24 11.72
N LEU A 272 14.43 -20.09 12.68
CA LEU A 272 15.77 -19.56 12.45
C LEU A 272 16.82 -20.55 12.96
N ASP A 273 17.91 -20.69 12.21
CA ASP A 273 18.99 -21.59 12.55
C ASP A 273 20.35 -20.92 12.23
N ASP A 274 21.17 -20.76 13.26
CA ASP A 274 22.54 -20.26 13.20
C ASP A 274 22.73 -18.89 12.53
N ILE A 275 21.92 -17.91 12.88
CA ILE A 275 22.04 -16.56 12.34
C ILE A 275 23.16 -15.80 13.07
N SER A 276 24.12 -15.30 12.28
CA SER A 276 25.28 -14.55 12.81
C SER A 276 25.61 -13.38 11.90
N PHE A 277 25.74 -12.17 12.47
CA PHE A 277 26.20 -10.96 11.79
C PHE A 277 26.55 -9.85 12.79
N ASP A 278 27.27 -8.85 12.29
CA ASP A 278 27.52 -7.58 12.99
C ASP A 278 26.80 -6.44 12.27
N LEU A 279 26.34 -5.47 13.03
CA LEU A 279 25.81 -4.20 12.54
C LEU A 279 26.72 -3.08 13.03
N HIS A 280 27.20 -2.26 12.11
CA HIS A 280 28.15 -1.19 12.38
C HIS A 280 27.46 0.16 12.54
N ARG A 281 28.13 1.10 13.21
CA ARG A 281 27.61 2.46 13.42
C ARG A 281 27.31 3.13 12.09
N GLY A 282 26.11 3.68 11.95
CA GLY A 282 25.66 4.37 10.74
C GLY A 282 25.44 3.45 9.54
N GLU A 283 25.42 2.13 9.74
CA GLU A 283 25.15 1.15 8.69
C GLU A 283 23.63 0.95 8.52
N VAL A 284 23.19 0.84 7.28
CA VAL A 284 21.86 0.32 6.93
C VAL A 284 22.02 -1.09 6.39
N LEU A 285 21.78 -2.09 7.23
CA LEU A 285 21.84 -3.51 6.89
C LEU A 285 20.49 -4.01 6.42
N GLY A 286 20.39 -4.44 5.18
CA GLY A 286 19.20 -5.06 4.60
C GLY A 286 19.08 -6.55 4.99
N ILE A 287 17.87 -7.00 5.25
CA ILE A 287 17.55 -8.43 5.38
C ILE A 287 16.54 -8.79 4.30
N ALA A 288 16.99 -9.54 3.29
CA ALA A 288 16.17 -10.07 2.20
C ALA A 288 15.72 -11.51 2.48
N GLY A 289 14.65 -11.94 1.81
CA GLY A 289 14.15 -13.32 1.85
C GLY A 289 12.67 -13.38 1.46
N PHE A 290 12.19 -14.55 1.07
CA PHE A 290 10.78 -14.76 0.77
C PHE A 290 9.90 -14.75 2.02
N LEU A 291 8.58 -14.65 1.81
CA LEU A 291 7.60 -14.79 2.87
C LEU A 291 7.83 -16.12 3.62
N GLY A 292 7.92 -16.06 4.95
CA GLY A 292 8.23 -17.24 5.79
C GLY A 292 9.72 -17.55 5.93
N SER A 293 10.64 -16.73 5.41
CA SER A 293 12.09 -16.93 5.60
C SER A 293 12.60 -16.59 7.01
N GLY A 294 11.77 -15.98 7.88
CA GLY A 294 12.11 -15.66 9.26
C GLY A 294 12.58 -14.21 9.50
N ARG A 295 12.38 -13.30 8.54
CA ARG A 295 12.84 -11.88 8.64
C ARG A 295 12.25 -11.15 9.86
N THR A 296 10.94 -11.13 9.99
CA THR A 296 10.22 -10.52 11.13
C THR A 296 10.61 -11.19 12.44
N GLU A 297 10.65 -12.53 12.43
CA GLU A 297 11.02 -13.34 13.58
C GLU A 297 12.45 -13.07 14.06
N LEU A 298 13.37 -12.77 13.13
CA LEU A 298 14.73 -12.35 13.45
C LEU A 298 14.73 -11.03 14.23
N LEU A 299 14.02 -10.01 13.72
CA LEU A 299 13.92 -8.72 14.41
C LEU A 299 13.25 -8.87 15.77
N GLU A 300 12.16 -9.66 15.87
CA GLU A 300 11.48 -9.94 17.13
C GLU A 300 12.37 -10.68 18.15
N ALA A 301 13.19 -11.63 17.69
CA ALA A 301 14.12 -12.38 18.53
C ALA A 301 15.25 -11.47 19.03
N ILE A 302 15.80 -10.59 18.18
CA ILE A 302 16.78 -9.58 18.58
C ILE A 302 16.18 -8.64 19.61
N PHE A 303 14.96 -8.14 19.38
CA PHE A 303 14.29 -7.18 20.27
C PHE A 303 13.74 -7.80 21.55
N GLY A 304 13.72 -9.15 21.64
CA GLY A 304 13.23 -9.87 22.81
C GLY A 304 11.71 -9.96 22.91
N ARG A 305 10.99 -9.84 21.80
CA ARG A 305 9.55 -10.16 21.68
C ARG A 305 9.32 -11.65 21.46
N ARG A 306 10.28 -12.32 20.82
CA ARG A 306 10.27 -13.77 20.57
C ARG A 306 11.39 -14.43 21.36
N ARG A 307 11.09 -15.60 21.94
CA ARG A 307 12.08 -16.37 22.70
C ARG A 307 13.00 -17.10 21.74
N GLU A 308 14.29 -16.95 21.93
CA GLU A 308 15.33 -17.71 21.27
C GLU A 308 15.49 -19.12 21.87
N GLU A 309 15.93 -20.06 21.07
CA GLU A 309 16.36 -21.38 21.49
C GLU A 309 17.83 -21.34 21.90
N SER A 310 18.67 -20.67 21.13
CA SER A 310 20.10 -20.49 21.38
C SER A 310 20.62 -19.16 20.80
N GLY A 311 21.87 -18.88 21.05
CA GLY A 311 22.60 -17.74 20.53
C GLY A 311 22.73 -16.55 21.47
N THR A 312 23.43 -15.53 21.03
CA THR A 312 23.69 -14.32 21.80
C THR A 312 23.47 -13.05 21.00
N VAL A 313 22.99 -12.02 21.67
CA VAL A 313 22.90 -10.66 21.13
C VAL A 313 23.67 -9.73 22.07
N GLU A 314 24.59 -8.96 21.51
CA GLU A 314 25.36 -7.94 22.20
C GLU A 314 25.04 -6.57 21.64
N VAL A 315 24.87 -5.58 22.52
CA VAL A 315 24.67 -4.18 22.15
C VAL A 315 25.83 -3.36 22.71
N ALA A 316 26.56 -2.66 21.83
CA ALA A 316 27.78 -1.92 22.19
C ALA A 316 28.75 -2.75 23.03
N GLY A 317 29.04 -3.99 22.59
CA GLY A 317 29.96 -4.93 23.27
C GLY A 317 29.43 -5.53 24.58
N THR A 318 28.16 -5.25 24.93
CA THR A 318 27.58 -5.82 26.17
C THR A 318 26.58 -6.91 25.85
N ARG A 319 26.86 -8.13 26.27
CA ARG A 319 25.95 -9.28 26.12
C ARG A 319 24.69 -9.11 26.98
N LEU A 320 23.53 -9.34 26.38
CA LEU A 320 22.24 -9.30 27.06
C LEU A 320 21.87 -10.68 27.59
N ARG A 321 21.87 -10.87 28.90
CA ARG A 321 21.48 -12.14 29.54
C ARG A 321 19.98 -12.42 29.44
N ARG A 322 19.15 -11.38 29.50
CA ARG A 322 17.69 -11.45 29.29
C ARG A 322 17.33 -10.37 28.29
N ARG A 323 16.82 -10.81 27.14
CA ARG A 323 16.31 -9.92 26.12
C ARG A 323 14.83 -9.65 26.39
N THR A 324 14.50 -8.40 26.58
CA THR A 324 13.13 -7.91 26.67
C THR A 324 13.08 -6.56 25.96
N PRO A 325 11.93 -6.17 25.37
CA PRO A 325 11.82 -4.85 24.73
C PRO A 325 12.28 -3.70 25.61
N ARG A 326 11.97 -3.77 26.92
CA ARG A 326 12.41 -2.76 27.90
C ARG A 326 13.93 -2.70 28.06
N ALA A 327 14.61 -3.85 28.06
CA ALA A 327 16.07 -3.91 28.16
C ALA A 327 16.73 -3.34 26.91
N LEU A 328 16.20 -3.65 25.73
CA LEU A 328 16.70 -3.16 24.44
C LEU A 328 16.47 -1.64 24.31
N LEU A 329 15.28 -1.14 24.61
CA LEU A 329 15.00 0.30 24.69
C LEU A 329 15.97 1.00 25.64
N GLY A 330 16.28 0.42 26.81
CA GLY A 330 17.29 0.92 27.73
C GLY A 330 18.70 0.99 27.15
N ARG A 331 19.00 0.22 26.11
CA ARG A 331 20.26 0.16 25.35
C ARG A 331 20.22 0.91 24.03
N GLN A 332 19.24 1.78 23.82
CA GLN A 332 19.07 2.60 22.62
C GLN A 332 18.76 1.78 21.35
N VAL A 333 18.13 0.62 21.51
CA VAL A 333 17.62 -0.18 20.40
C VAL A 333 16.10 -0.07 20.38
N ALA A 334 15.52 0.35 19.25
CA ALA A 334 14.07 0.40 19.02
C ALA A 334 13.67 -0.52 17.86
N MET A 335 12.44 -1.03 17.91
CA MET A 335 11.84 -1.79 16.82
C MET A 335 10.60 -1.05 16.31
N ILE A 336 10.49 -0.95 14.99
CA ILE A 336 9.36 -0.44 14.27
C ILE A 336 8.74 -1.63 13.55
N SER A 337 7.52 -2.01 13.95
CA SER A 337 6.80 -3.17 13.44
C SER A 337 6.06 -2.84 12.15
N GLU A 338 5.85 -3.86 11.32
CA GLU A 338 4.98 -3.82 10.13
C GLU A 338 3.55 -3.36 10.47
N ASP A 339 3.00 -3.81 11.61
CA ASP A 339 1.67 -3.40 12.07
C ASP A 339 1.71 -1.98 12.65
N ARG A 340 1.70 -1.00 11.76
CA ARG A 340 1.69 0.42 12.14
C ARG A 340 0.45 0.79 12.94
N LYS A 341 -0.75 0.34 12.53
CA LYS A 341 -2.02 0.76 13.13
C LYS A 341 -2.27 0.11 14.49
N GLY A 342 -1.94 -1.16 14.65
CA GLY A 342 -2.18 -1.89 15.90
C GLY A 342 -1.05 -1.76 16.92
N ALA A 343 0.21 -1.70 16.45
CA ALA A 343 1.38 -1.68 17.32
C ALA A 343 2.24 -0.40 17.22
N GLY A 344 2.15 0.31 16.09
CA GLY A 344 3.01 1.45 15.80
C GLY A 344 2.51 2.77 16.39
N ILE A 345 1.25 3.13 16.29
CA ILE A 345 0.66 4.40 16.74
C ILE A 345 -0.44 4.19 17.78
N VAL A 346 -0.73 5.25 18.53
CA VAL A 346 -1.96 5.37 19.33
C VAL A 346 -2.88 6.35 18.59
N PRO A 347 -3.86 5.87 17.81
CA PRO A 347 -4.58 6.69 16.82
C PRO A 347 -5.30 7.91 17.40
N ALA A 348 -5.84 7.78 18.62
CA ALA A 348 -6.58 8.84 19.31
C ALA A 348 -5.69 9.90 19.99
N LEU A 349 -4.38 9.68 20.05
CA LEU A 349 -3.44 10.66 20.60
C LEU A 349 -2.94 11.60 19.50
N GLY A 350 -2.56 12.82 19.90
CA GLY A 350 -1.92 13.78 19.02
C GLY A 350 -0.60 13.28 18.44
N VAL A 351 -0.21 13.84 17.29
CA VAL A 351 1.09 13.57 16.65
C VAL A 351 2.24 13.80 17.63
N GLY A 352 2.23 14.93 18.32
CA GLY A 352 3.26 15.28 19.29
C GLY A 352 3.35 14.27 20.44
N GLU A 353 2.20 13.85 20.99
CA GLU A 353 2.16 12.83 22.05
C GLU A 353 2.71 11.48 21.56
N ASN A 354 2.32 11.06 20.35
CA ASN A 354 2.85 9.85 19.74
C ASN A 354 4.37 9.88 19.59
N VAL A 355 4.92 10.99 19.14
CA VAL A 355 6.36 11.16 18.91
C VAL A 355 7.16 11.08 20.23
N VAL A 356 6.67 11.65 21.34
CA VAL A 356 7.41 11.66 22.60
C VAL A 356 7.12 10.47 23.52
N LEU A 357 6.27 9.55 23.12
CA LEU A 357 5.79 8.46 23.97
C LEU A 357 6.94 7.63 24.58
N THR A 358 7.96 7.28 23.77
CA THR A 358 9.14 6.50 24.21
C THR A 358 10.18 7.38 24.90
N ALA A 359 10.19 8.68 24.64
CA ALA A 359 11.13 9.61 25.27
C ALA A 359 10.84 9.83 26.75
N ARG A 360 9.59 9.62 27.19
CA ARG A 360 9.19 9.71 28.61
C ARG A 360 9.91 8.66 29.46
N GLY A 361 10.61 9.12 30.50
CA GLY A 361 11.41 8.27 31.38
C GLY A 361 12.82 7.96 30.87
N ARG A 362 13.18 8.41 29.68
CA ARG A 362 14.54 8.32 29.12
C ARG A 362 15.16 9.70 28.93
N VAL A 363 14.64 10.47 27.99
CA VAL A 363 15.07 11.85 27.68
C VAL A 363 14.28 12.86 28.50
N LEU A 364 13.00 12.56 28.74
CA LEU A 364 12.10 13.37 29.54
C LEU A 364 11.90 12.74 30.93
N PRO A 365 11.70 13.54 32.00
CA PRO A 365 11.40 13.04 33.34
C PRO A 365 10.13 12.19 33.36
N ARG A 366 10.13 11.07 34.07
CA ARG A 366 9.00 10.13 34.13
C ARG A 366 7.80 10.68 34.94
N PHE A 367 8.08 11.42 36.01
CA PHE A 367 7.08 11.84 37.00
C PHE A 367 6.83 13.36 37.04
N TRP A 368 7.79 14.16 36.57
CA TRP A 368 7.68 15.61 36.54
C TRP A 368 7.59 16.06 35.09
N LEU A 369 6.36 16.07 34.56
CA LEU A 369 6.12 16.60 33.22
C LEU A 369 6.49 18.09 33.24
N ARG A 370 7.41 18.48 32.36
CA ARG A 370 7.69 19.88 32.04
C ARG A 370 7.05 20.16 30.67
N PRO A 371 5.81 20.67 30.62
CA PRO A 371 5.07 20.83 29.37
C PRO A 371 5.85 21.59 28.30
N SER A 372 6.63 22.61 28.70
CA SER A 372 7.45 23.40 27.79
C SER A 372 8.54 22.56 27.12
N ARG A 373 9.24 21.68 27.85
CA ARG A 373 10.33 20.85 27.32
C ARG A 373 9.77 19.72 26.44
N GLU A 374 8.65 19.14 26.83
CA GLU A 374 7.96 18.14 26.04
C GLU A 374 7.42 18.76 24.73
N GLY A 375 6.78 19.93 24.80
CA GLY A 375 6.29 20.65 23.63
C GLY A 375 7.41 21.07 22.67
N SER A 376 8.58 21.49 23.20
CA SER A 376 9.75 21.78 22.36
C SER A 376 10.22 20.53 21.61
N LEU A 377 10.34 19.39 22.30
CA LEU A 377 10.77 18.12 21.68
C LEU A 377 9.76 17.63 20.63
N GLN A 378 8.45 17.78 20.90
CA GLN A 378 7.40 17.48 19.92
C GLN A 378 7.58 18.31 18.65
N THR A 379 7.66 19.63 18.80
CA THR A 379 7.76 20.57 17.67
C THR A 379 9.05 20.36 16.87
N GLU A 380 10.17 20.17 17.56
CA GLU A 380 11.48 19.92 16.94
C GLU A 380 11.46 18.61 16.13
N THR A 381 10.93 17.53 16.71
CA THR A 381 10.88 16.23 16.01
C THR A 381 9.91 16.25 14.83
N ILE A 382 8.75 16.89 14.97
CA ILE A 382 7.78 17.07 13.87
C ILE A 382 8.43 17.85 12.72
N ALA A 383 9.14 18.92 13.03
CA ALA A 383 9.83 19.73 12.04
C ALA A 383 11.00 18.97 11.37
N LYS A 384 11.87 18.30 12.16
CA LYS A 384 13.01 17.51 11.65
C LYS A 384 12.56 16.45 10.65
N LEU A 385 11.40 15.81 10.89
CA LEU A 385 10.86 14.76 10.02
C LEU A 385 9.92 15.27 8.94
N ALA A 386 9.70 16.57 8.88
CA ALA A 386 8.72 17.19 7.99
C ALA A 386 7.36 16.46 8.03
N ILE A 387 6.86 16.18 9.25
CA ILE A 387 5.55 15.55 9.42
C ILE A 387 4.49 16.61 9.13
N GLN A 388 3.66 16.35 8.13
CA GLN A 388 2.58 17.27 7.77
C GLN A 388 1.39 17.06 8.71
N SER A 389 1.23 18.00 9.63
CA SER A 389 0.11 18.07 10.57
C SER A 389 -0.29 19.54 10.77
N SER A 390 -1.58 19.79 11.04
CA SER A 390 -2.08 21.14 11.33
C SER A 390 -1.58 21.68 12.69
N SER A 391 -1.30 20.77 13.62
CA SER A 391 -0.73 21.07 14.94
C SER A 391 -0.19 19.79 15.60
N PRO A 392 0.67 19.88 16.63
CA PRO A 392 1.10 18.69 17.40
C PRO A 392 -0.08 17.95 18.08
N ALA A 393 -1.20 18.62 18.31
CA ALA A 393 -2.41 18.04 18.92
C ALA A 393 -3.32 17.32 17.92
N GLN A 394 -3.07 17.43 16.61
CA GLN A 394 -3.84 16.70 15.60
C GLN A 394 -3.73 15.19 15.83
N GLU A 395 -4.84 14.47 15.87
CA GLU A 395 -4.86 13.02 16.02
C GLU A 395 -4.04 12.34 14.91
N VAL A 396 -3.08 11.50 15.29
CA VAL A 396 -2.19 10.82 14.34
C VAL A 396 -2.97 9.87 13.42
N GLY A 397 -4.09 9.33 13.89
CA GLY A 397 -4.97 8.47 13.09
C GLY A 397 -5.53 9.14 11.83
N THR A 398 -5.63 10.48 11.82
CA THR A 398 -6.15 11.27 10.68
C THR A 398 -5.09 11.60 9.62
N LEU A 399 -3.82 11.33 9.89
CA LEU A 399 -2.74 11.60 8.95
C LEU A 399 -2.67 10.57 7.83
N SER A 400 -2.05 10.96 6.70
CA SER A 400 -1.66 10.02 5.64
C SER A 400 -0.70 8.93 6.16
N GLY A 401 -0.68 7.76 5.50
CA GLY A 401 0.19 6.65 5.87
C GLY A 401 1.66 7.03 6.02
N GLY A 402 2.18 7.85 5.11
CA GLY A 402 3.56 8.33 5.18
C GLY A 402 3.85 9.21 6.39
N ASN A 403 2.91 10.10 6.76
CA ASN A 403 3.07 10.94 7.96
C ASN A 403 2.91 10.15 9.26
N GLN A 404 2.03 9.14 9.28
CA GLN A 404 1.95 8.19 10.40
C GLN A 404 3.28 7.43 10.58
N GLN A 405 3.88 6.96 9.49
CA GLN A 405 5.16 6.24 9.53
C GLN A 405 6.31 7.13 10.01
N LYS A 406 6.36 8.38 9.55
CA LYS A 406 7.31 9.37 10.06
C LYS A 406 7.13 9.63 11.56
N ALA A 407 5.89 9.64 12.07
CA ALA A 407 5.63 9.80 13.50
C ALA A 407 6.16 8.59 14.31
N VAL A 408 6.04 7.36 13.77
CA VAL A 408 6.61 6.15 14.42
C VAL A 408 8.13 6.20 14.44
N ILE A 409 8.78 6.59 13.33
CA ILE A 409 10.24 6.79 13.28
C ILE A 409 10.65 7.91 14.24
N GLY A 410 9.89 9.01 14.26
CA GLY A 410 10.09 10.15 15.15
C GLY A 410 10.09 9.77 16.63
N ARG A 411 9.26 8.81 17.01
CA ARG A 411 9.24 8.27 18.38
C ARG A 411 10.58 7.68 18.79
N ALA A 412 11.25 6.97 17.89
CA ALA A 412 12.58 6.43 18.16
C ALA A 412 13.63 7.54 18.26
N LEU A 413 13.56 8.53 17.37
CA LEU A 413 14.48 9.69 17.38
C LEU A 413 14.32 10.55 18.62
N ALA A 414 13.09 10.92 18.98
CA ALA A 414 12.82 11.69 20.20
C ALA A 414 13.33 10.98 21.46
N ALA A 415 13.44 9.67 21.43
CA ALA A 415 13.99 8.85 22.52
C ALA A 415 15.50 8.59 22.39
N ASP A 416 16.22 9.22 21.45
CA ASP A 416 17.67 9.10 21.25
C ASP A 416 18.11 7.65 21.03
N MET A 417 17.45 6.94 20.11
CA MET A 417 17.80 5.58 19.75
C MET A 417 18.97 5.55 18.77
N GLN A 418 19.90 4.60 18.96
CA GLN A 418 21.10 4.44 18.15
C GLN A 418 21.01 3.27 17.17
N VAL A 419 20.12 2.32 17.44
CA VAL A 419 19.86 1.17 16.57
C VAL A 419 18.36 1.07 16.30
N LEU A 420 17.98 0.98 15.03
CA LEU A 420 16.60 0.83 14.58
C LEU A 420 16.41 -0.53 13.89
N LEU A 421 15.48 -1.31 14.38
CA LEU A 421 15.00 -2.52 13.75
C LEU A 421 13.73 -2.18 12.98
N LEU A 422 13.81 -2.10 11.65
CA LEU A 422 12.76 -1.60 10.77
C LEU A 422 12.13 -2.78 10.01
N ASP A 423 10.92 -3.15 10.40
CA ASP A 423 10.17 -4.25 9.79
C ASP A 423 9.13 -3.68 8.82
N GLU A 424 9.35 -3.84 7.51
CA GLU A 424 8.51 -3.33 6.43
C GLU A 424 8.12 -1.84 6.62
N PRO A 425 9.09 -0.93 6.84
CA PRO A 425 8.78 0.44 7.28
C PRO A 425 8.07 1.28 6.21
N THR A 426 7.95 0.79 5.00
CA THR A 426 7.35 1.47 3.85
C THR A 426 6.06 0.80 3.37
N ARG A 427 5.61 -0.26 4.04
CA ARG A 427 4.41 -0.99 3.66
C ARG A 427 3.15 -0.13 3.79
N GLY A 428 2.34 -0.11 2.72
CA GLY A 428 1.11 0.68 2.68
C GLY A 428 1.35 2.20 2.68
N VAL A 429 2.51 2.62 2.19
CA VAL A 429 2.90 4.01 2.02
C VAL A 429 3.05 4.31 0.53
N ASP A 430 2.63 5.48 0.09
CA ASP A 430 2.78 5.90 -1.31
C ASP A 430 4.26 6.14 -1.70
N ILE A 431 4.56 6.09 -3.01
CA ILE A 431 5.92 6.16 -3.55
C ILE A 431 6.66 7.43 -3.11
N HIS A 432 5.96 8.58 -3.04
CA HIS A 432 6.59 9.83 -2.61
C HIS A 432 6.98 9.78 -1.13
N ALA A 433 6.09 9.29 -0.28
CA ALA A 433 6.37 9.12 1.14
C ALA A 433 7.42 8.02 1.37
N LYS A 434 7.47 6.94 0.56
CA LYS A 434 8.57 5.95 0.57
C LYS A 434 9.92 6.63 0.35
N THR A 435 10.05 7.45 -0.70
CA THR A 435 11.28 8.19 -1.01
C THR A 435 11.71 9.11 0.15
N GLN A 436 10.75 9.76 0.81
CA GLN A 436 11.06 10.58 1.99
C GLN A 436 11.54 9.75 3.17
N ILE A 437 10.98 8.55 3.38
CA ILE A 437 11.41 7.62 4.42
C ILE A 437 12.83 7.10 4.13
N TYR A 438 13.15 6.76 2.87
CA TYR A 438 14.50 6.34 2.49
C TYR A 438 15.53 7.43 2.77
N ARG A 439 15.27 8.68 2.36
CA ARG A 439 16.13 9.82 2.66
C ARG A 439 16.33 9.99 4.16
N LEU A 440 15.24 9.91 4.92
CA LEU A 440 15.30 10.00 6.37
C LEU A 440 16.18 8.92 6.98
N ILE A 441 16.04 7.65 6.57
CA ILE A 441 16.87 6.55 7.07
C ILE A 441 18.36 6.79 6.73
N ARG A 442 18.64 7.26 5.52
CA ARG A 442 20.02 7.58 5.11
C ARG A 442 20.60 8.80 5.84
N GLU A 443 19.81 9.81 6.13
CA GLU A 443 20.23 10.95 6.97
C GLU A 443 20.55 10.49 8.38
N LEU A 444 19.73 9.63 8.97
CA LEU A 444 19.99 9.05 10.27
C LEU A 444 21.26 8.20 10.29
N ALA A 445 21.53 7.45 9.22
CA ALA A 445 22.76 6.69 9.06
C ALA A 445 24.00 7.61 9.06
N LYS A 446 23.93 8.77 8.37
CA LYS A 446 24.99 9.79 8.41
C LYS A 446 25.19 10.37 9.82
N ASP A 447 24.11 10.52 10.59
CA ASP A 447 24.15 10.94 11.99
C ASP A 447 24.67 9.83 12.93
N GLY A 448 25.01 8.63 12.40
CA GLY A 448 25.57 7.51 13.13
C GLY A 448 24.55 6.53 13.69
N VAL A 449 23.26 6.68 13.38
CA VAL A 449 22.21 5.71 13.75
C VAL A 449 22.30 4.50 12.83
N ALA A 450 22.46 3.31 13.38
CA ALA A 450 22.47 2.06 12.60
C ALA A 450 21.07 1.49 12.45
N SER A 451 20.79 0.84 11.33
CA SER A 451 19.47 0.27 11.05
C SER A 451 19.56 -1.13 10.46
N ILE A 452 18.69 -2.03 10.92
CA ILE A 452 18.38 -3.26 10.20
C ILE A 452 17.07 -2.99 9.45
N PHE A 453 17.08 -3.12 8.12
CA PHE A 453 15.98 -2.80 7.22
C PHE A 453 15.45 -4.07 6.57
N VAL A 454 14.23 -4.45 6.91
CA VAL A 454 13.51 -5.57 6.30
C VAL A 454 12.51 -5.02 5.32
N SER A 455 12.52 -5.51 4.08
CA SER A 455 11.50 -5.22 3.08
C SER A 455 11.20 -6.44 2.22
N SER A 456 9.96 -6.57 1.80
CA SER A 456 9.51 -7.52 0.78
C SER A 456 9.78 -7.01 -0.65
N GLU A 457 10.04 -5.71 -0.81
CA GLU A 457 10.38 -5.08 -2.09
C GLU A 457 11.92 -5.04 -2.21
N LEU A 458 12.46 -5.87 -3.10
CA LEU A 458 13.92 -6.03 -3.24
C LEU A 458 14.60 -4.76 -3.76
N GLU A 459 13.88 -3.98 -4.53
CA GLU A 459 14.31 -2.68 -5.04
C GLU A 459 14.57 -1.69 -3.89
N GLU A 460 13.79 -1.75 -2.80
CA GLU A 460 14.02 -0.93 -1.61
C GLU A 460 15.34 -1.28 -0.93
N LEU A 461 15.62 -2.58 -0.80
CA LEU A 461 16.87 -3.06 -0.21
C LEU A 461 18.08 -2.61 -1.04
N ALA A 462 17.99 -2.76 -2.37
CA ALA A 462 19.04 -2.32 -3.28
C ALA A 462 19.27 -0.79 -3.23
N LEU A 463 18.22 -0.01 -2.97
CA LEU A 463 18.28 1.46 -2.97
C LEU A 463 18.78 2.04 -1.64
N VAL A 464 18.41 1.42 -0.52
CA VAL A 464 18.56 2.02 0.83
C VAL A 464 19.71 1.43 1.61
N CYS A 465 20.04 0.13 1.40
CA CYS A 465 20.95 -0.60 2.27
C CYS A 465 22.41 -0.57 1.78
N ASP A 466 23.35 -0.41 2.69
CA ASP A 466 24.79 -0.48 2.40
C ASP A 466 25.24 -1.93 2.12
N ARG A 467 24.56 -2.89 2.77
CA ARG A 467 24.82 -4.32 2.71
C ARG A 467 23.50 -5.08 2.88
N VAL A 468 23.35 -6.22 2.21
CA VAL A 468 22.15 -7.06 2.29
C VAL A 468 22.52 -8.49 2.65
N ILE A 469 21.91 -9.04 3.67
CA ILE A 469 21.96 -10.46 4.02
C ILE A 469 20.71 -11.14 3.44
N VAL A 470 20.92 -12.25 2.70
CA VAL A 470 19.80 -13.04 2.16
C VAL A 470 19.50 -14.19 3.12
N LEU A 471 18.30 -14.19 3.69
CA LEU A 471 17.77 -15.29 4.49
C LEU A 471 17.01 -16.28 3.62
N ARG A 472 17.33 -17.57 3.78
CA ARG A 472 16.60 -18.66 3.14
C ARG A 472 16.48 -19.82 4.11
N SER A 473 15.24 -20.31 4.29
CA SER A 473 14.93 -21.40 5.24
C SER A 473 15.51 -21.15 6.64
N GLY A 474 15.40 -19.91 7.12
CA GLY A 474 15.86 -19.52 8.45
C GLY A 474 17.38 -19.44 8.64
N ARG A 475 18.19 -19.44 7.57
CA ARG A 475 19.67 -19.35 7.64
C ARG A 475 20.20 -18.18 6.82
N ASN A 476 21.33 -17.61 7.25
CA ASN A 476 22.13 -16.72 6.41
C ASN A 476 22.75 -17.52 5.27
N ARG A 477 22.52 -17.07 4.03
CA ARG A 477 23.08 -17.77 2.85
C ARG A 477 24.21 -17.00 2.19
N GLU A 478 23.99 -15.73 1.92
CA GLU A 478 24.96 -14.87 1.25
C GLU A 478 24.81 -13.43 1.71
N GLU A 479 25.89 -12.69 1.66
CA GLU A 479 25.98 -11.29 1.98
C GLU A 479 26.40 -10.52 0.73
N LEU A 480 25.62 -9.51 0.35
CA LEU A 480 25.86 -8.64 -0.79
C LEU A 480 26.21 -7.24 -0.29
N ILE A 481 27.23 -6.60 -0.90
CA ILE A 481 27.76 -5.31 -0.45
C ILE A 481 27.72 -4.31 -1.61
N GLY A 482 27.25 -3.09 -1.32
CA GLY A 482 27.23 -2.00 -2.29
C GLY A 482 26.51 -2.36 -3.58
N GLU A 483 27.13 -2.09 -4.74
CA GLU A 483 26.57 -2.37 -6.07
C GLU A 483 26.26 -3.86 -6.34
N GLN A 484 26.79 -4.78 -5.54
CA GLN A 484 26.45 -6.20 -5.67
C GLN A 484 25.04 -6.51 -5.17
N ALA A 485 24.43 -5.63 -4.37
CA ALA A 485 23.11 -5.80 -3.80
C ALA A 485 22.00 -5.34 -4.76
N SER A 486 22.10 -5.67 -6.07
CA SER A 486 21.01 -5.39 -7.00
C SER A 486 19.78 -6.27 -6.72
N ALA A 487 18.58 -5.77 -7.04
CA ALA A 487 17.34 -6.49 -6.84
C ALA A 487 17.31 -7.85 -7.53
N GLU A 488 17.89 -7.94 -8.77
CA GLU A 488 17.99 -9.17 -9.54
C GLU A 488 18.89 -10.20 -8.84
N ARG A 489 20.02 -9.75 -8.29
CA ARG A 489 20.96 -10.65 -7.61
C ARG A 489 20.42 -11.14 -6.27
N ILE A 490 19.76 -10.25 -5.52
CA ILE A 490 19.05 -10.61 -4.28
C ILE A 490 17.98 -11.67 -4.58
N LEU A 491 17.18 -11.45 -5.65
CA LEU A 491 16.14 -12.40 -6.08
C LEU A 491 16.75 -13.74 -6.46
N ALA A 492 17.80 -13.75 -7.28
CA ALA A 492 18.45 -14.97 -7.73
C ALA A 492 18.98 -15.82 -6.54
N LEU A 493 19.52 -15.16 -5.51
CA LEU A 493 20.00 -15.84 -4.30
C LEU A 493 18.87 -16.36 -3.42
N ALA A 494 17.78 -15.58 -3.32
CA ALA A 494 16.61 -16.01 -2.56
C ALA A 494 15.91 -17.22 -3.22
N MET A 495 15.95 -17.33 -4.57
CA MET A 495 15.34 -18.44 -5.34
C MET A 495 16.22 -19.69 -5.49
N LYS A 496 17.52 -19.58 -5.24
CA LYS A 496 18.46 -20.70 -5.42
C LYS A 496 18.05 -21.85 -4.51
N GLU A 497 17.75 -23.04 -5.10
CA GLU A 497 17.44 -24.24 -4.32
C GLU A 497 18.68 -24.68 -3.52
N ASP A 498 18.45 -25.24 -2.32
CA ASP A 498 19.54 -25.87 -1.56
C ASP A 498 19.95 -27.15 -2.31
N ASP A 499 21.17 -27.21 -2.85
CA ASP A 499 21.77 -28.46 -3.29
C ASP A 499 21.76 -29.41 -2.08
N GLN A 500 20.99 -30.50 -2.19
CA GLN A 500 20.86 -31.57 -1.19
C GLN A 500 22.19 -32.28 -0.95
#